data_009fb252ec73a3d0b00d85c1b8b9e7c7
#
_entry.id   009fb252ec73a3d0b00d85c1b8b9e7c7
#
_cell.length_a   1.000
_cell.length_b   1.000
_cell.length_c   1.000
_cell.angle_alpha   90.00
_cell.angle_beta   90.00
_cell.angle_gamma   90.00
#
_symmetry.space_group_name_H-M   'P 1'
#
loop_
_entity.id
_entity.type
_entity.pdbx_description
1 polymer ?
#
loop_
_entity_poly.entity_id
_entity_poly.type
_entity_poly.pdbx_seq_one_letter_code
_entity_poly.pdbx_strand_id
1 'polypeptide(L)'
;PDLGNASGGKMHYIYITFSIIFLTTNIKAEKLTVYTYDSFVSEWGPGPIIEKIFEENYKIDLDLISVDSASTLLNKIILEGSNTSADIVLGLDMNLFDSAEQSKLFENHSLNNLNEKLNLPINWESKLFVPYNFGYFAFVYNNKNLKTPPKSMNELINSTVARIVIQDPRTSTPGLGLLTWMKALYGDEAGSKWSKLNEKIISVTKGWTDAYYNFFMTGEADIVLSYTTSPAAHIMFEDNYDISALTFAEGNYLSVEFAGILKSSKNKEMANNFLNFMVSDDFQSIIPSTNIMYPVTNINLPEAYNQLKIPKALQLNPKEINDKKEEWINEWLNAS
;
A
#
# COMPACT_ATOMS: atom_id res chain seq x y z
N PRO A 1 55.15 -92.71 6.73
CA PRO A 1 55.41 -91.51 7.46
C PRO A 1 55.62 -90.34 6.55
N ASP A 2 55.17 -89.24 7.05
CA ASP A 2 55.47 -87.86 6.74
C ASP A 2 54.65 -87.17 5.64
N LEU A 3 53.68 -86.50 6.13
CA LEU A 3 53.62 -85.15 6.53
C LEU A 3 53.88 -84.08 5.44
N GLY A 4 52.84 -83.59 4.82
CA GLY A 4 52.85 -82.43 3.94
C GLY A 4 52.21 -81.26 4.60
N ASN A 5 52.94 -80.23 4.73
CA ASN A 5 52.56 -78.98 5.37
C ASN A 5 51.82 -78.07 4.37
N ALA A 6 50.58 -77.71 4.65
CA ALA A 6 49.80 -76.81 3.85
C ALA A 6 49.96 -75.36 4.41
N SER A 7 50.54 -74.49 3.58
CA SER A 7 50.65 -73.07 3.84
C SER A 7 49.31 -72.33 3.56
N GLY A 8 48.71 -71.84 4.60
CA GLY A 8 47.51 -71.00 4.49
C GLY A 8 47.82 -69.63 3.93
N GLY A 9 47.32 -69.36 2.75
CA GLY A 9 47.28 -67.95 2.24
C GLY A 9 46.21 -67.11 2.91
N LYS A 10 46.61 -66.07 3.63
CA LYS A 10 45.76 -65.08 4.12
C LYS A 10 45.26 -64.15 3.01
N MET A 11 44.01 -64.29 2.67
CA MET A 11 43.33 -63.39 1.75
C MET A 11 43.01 -62.11 2.47
N HIS A 12 43.70 -60.99 2.13
CA HIS A 12 43.40 -59.65 2.65
C HIS A 12 42.26 -59.05 1.83
N TYR A 13 41.08 -58.94 2.43
CA TYR A 13 39.96 -58.19 1.90
C TYR A 13 40.23 -56.68 2.15
N ILE A 14 40.53 -55.94 1.06
CA ILE A 14 40.59 -54.48 1.11
C ILE A 14 39.15 -53.98 1.04
N TYR A 15 38.61 -53.50 2.17
CA TYR A 15 37.36 -52.78 2.19
C TYR A 15 37.61 -51.35 1.71
N ILE A 16 37.27 -51.06 0.45
CA ILE A 16 37.23 -49.70 -0.07
C ILE A 16 35.92 -49.08 0.44
N THR A 17 36.00 -48.33 1.49
CA THR A 17 34.89 -47.50 2.00
C THR A 17 34.75 -46.30 1.06
N PHE A 18 33.74 -46.33 0.19
CA PHE A 18 33.33 -45.16 -0.55
C PHE A 18 32.61 -44.22 0.41
N SER A 19 33.29 -43.19 0.93
CA SER A 19 32.69 -42.08 1.63
C SER A 19 32.02 -41.18 0.60
N ILE A 20 30.71 -41.33 0.45
CA ILE A 20 29.87 -40.34 -0.28
C ILE A 20 29.81 -39.11 0.58
N ILE A 21 30.64 -38.12 0.26
CA ILE A 21 30.52 -36.76 0.82
C ILE A 21 29.28 -36.15 0.19
N PHE A 22 28.14 -36.13 0.91
CA PHE A 22 27.03 -35.29 0.59
C PHE A 22 27.47 -33.85 0.86
N LEU A 23 27.94 -33.17 -0.19
CA LEU A 23 28.01 -31.70 -0.19
C LEU A 23 26.57 -31.20 -0.15
N THR A 24 26.01 -30.99 1.04
CA THR A 24 24.84 -30.16 1.21
C THR A 24 25.27 -28.75 0.90
N THR A 25 25.18 -28.37 -0.36
CA THR A 25 25.13 -26.95 -0.70
C THR A 25 23.90 -26.39 -0.02
N ASN A 26 24.08 -25.63 1.05
CA ASN A 26 23.07 -24.73 1.55
C ASN A 26 22.80 -23.72 0.41
N ILE A 27 21.92 -24.08 -0.50
CA ILE A 27 21.34 -23.15 -1.46
C ILE A 27 20.48 -22.26 -0.56
N LYS A 28 21.04 -21.11 -0.17
CA LYS A 28 20.27 -20.04 0.45
C LYS A 28 19.16 -19.72 -0.56
N ALA A 29 17.91 -19.90 -0.15
CA ALA A 29 16.80 -19.54 -1.03
C ALA A 29 17.03 -18.12 -1.53
N GLU A 30 16.89 -17.91 -2.84
CA GLU A 30 16.91 -16.56 -3.39
C GLU A 30 15.83 -15.74 -2.67
N LYS A 31 16.16 -14.51 -2.32
CA LYS A 31 15.31 -13.64 -1.52
C LYS A 31 14.94 -12.40 -2.33
N LEU A 32 13.66 -12.06 -2.35
CA LEU A 32 13.16 -10.81 -2.88
C LEU A 32 12.69 -9.91 -1.70
N THR A 33 13.26 -8.72 -1.58
CA THR A 33 12.94 -7.78 -0.51
C THR A 33 12.03 -6.67 -1.03
N VAL A 34 10.88 -6.51 -0.40
CA VAL A 34 9.88 -5.49 -0.74
C VAL A 34 9.68 -4.56 0.46
N TYR A 35 9.94 -3.28 0.28
CA TYR A 35 9.57 -2.27 1.26
C TYR A 35 8.13 -1.81 1.03
N THR A 36 7.35 -1.77 2.09
CA THR A 36 5.93 -1.42 2.03
C THR A 36 5.47 -0.69 3.32
N TYR A 37 4.18 -0.56 3.56
CA TYR A 37 3.61 0.11 4.74
C TYR A 37 2.97 -0.89 5.71
N ASP A 38 2.79 -0.45 6.98
CA ASP A 38 2.40 -1.32 8.10
C ASP A 38 1.10 -2.09 7.88
N SER A 39 0.04 -1.42 7.41
CA SER A 39 -1.25 -2.08 7.22
C SER A 39 -1.23 -3.14 6.13
N PHE A 40 -0.30 -3.05 5.17
CA PHE A 40 -0.13 -4.07 4.13
C PHE A 40 0.33 -5.41 4.71
N VAL A 41 1.24 -5.37 5.70
CA VAL A 41 1.86 -6.56 6.32
C VAL A 41 1.17 -7.02 7.61
N SER A 42 0.15 -6.31 8.07
CA SER A 42 -0.63 -6.72 9.24
C SER A 42 -1.30 -8.09 9.03
N GLU A 43 -1.67 -8.75 10.11
CA GLU A 43 -2.34 -10.06 10.04
C GLU A 43 -3.63 -10.05 9.20
N TRP A 44 -4.33 -8.92 9.19
CA TRP A 44 -5.56 -8.71 8.42
C TRP A 44 -5.30 -8.10 7.04
N GLY A 45 -4.08 -7.64 6.78
CA GLY A 45 -3.69 -7.05 5.49
C GLY A 45 -3.42 -8.09 4.41
N PRO A 46 -3.13 -7.64 3.18
CA PRO A 46 -2.90 -8.54 2.05
C PRO A 46 -1.54 -9.26 2.10
N GLY A 47 -0.55 -8.69 2.80
CA GLY A 47 0.83 -9.17 2.80
C GLY A 47 1.01 -10.65 3.09
N PRO A 48 0.46 -11.19 4.21
CA PRO A 48 0.65 -12.61 4.56
C PRO A 48 0.12 -13.59 3.50
N ILE A 49 -0.99 -13.26 2.83
CA ILE A 49 -1.56 -14.10 1.77
C ILE A 49 -0.71 -13.99 0.50
N ILE A 50 -0.30 -12.77 0.14
CA ILE A 50 0.54 -12.50 -1.03
C ILE A 50 1.89 -13.19 -0.90
N GLU A 51 2.55 -13.09 0.25
CA GLU A 51 3.80 -13.78 0.56
C GLU A 51 3.67 -15.28 0.31
N LYS A 52 2.68 -15.91 0.91
CA LYS A 52 2.43 -17.34 0.75
C LYS A 52 2.25 -17.74 -0.72
N ILE A 53 1.37 -17.06 -1.46
CA ILE A 53 1.08 -17.39 -2.85
C ILE A 53 2.31 -17.19 -3.73
N PHE A 54 3.02 -16.07 -3.54
CA PHE A 54 4.22 -15.76 -4.33
C PHE A 54 5.34 -16.77 -4.09
N GLU A 55 5.62 -17.12 -2.84
CA GLU A 55 6.62 -18.12 -2.46
C GLU A 55 6.30 -19.52 -3.00
N GLU A 56 5.01 -19.91 -2.94
CA GLU A 56 4.55 -21.18 -3.51
C GLU A 56 4.73 -21.22 -5.04
N ASN A 57 4.49 -20.12 -5.74
CA ASN A 57 4.56 -20.05 -7.21
C ASN A 57 5.99 -19.92 -7.74
N TYR A 58 6.83 -19.14 -7.06
CA TYR A 58 8.16 -18.78 -7.58
C TYR A 58 9.33 -19.44 -6.84
N LYS A 59 9.08 -20.15 -5.74
CA LYS A 59 10.10 -20.86 -4.93
C LYS A 59 11.23 -19.94 -4.44
N ILE A 60 10.88 -18.72 -4.08
CA ILE A 60 11.74 -17.67 -3.54
C ILE A 60 11.21 -17.20 -2.20
N ASP A 61 12.09 -16.76 -1.31
CA ASP A 61 11.73 -16.12 -0.04
C ASP A 61 11.31 -14.66 -0.30
N LEU A 62 10.07 -14.29 0.02
CA LEU A 62 9.55 -12.92 -0.10
C LEU A 62 9.62 -12.22 1.26
N ASP A 63 10.51 -11.26 1.38
CA ASP A 63 10.70 -10.50 2.61
C ASP A 63 9.98 -9.15 2.53
N LEU A 64 8.86 -9.01 3.25
CA LEU A 64 8.09 -7.79 3.33
C LEU A 64 8.55 -6.96 4.54
N ILE A 65 9.20 -5.83 4.30
CA ILE A 65 9.68 -4.91 5.35
C ILE A 65 8.81 -3.67 5.33
N SER A 66 8.16 -3.36 6.45
CA SER A 66 7.25 -2.24 6.55
C SER A 66 7.83 -1.01 7.23
N VAL A 67 7.26 0.12 6.86
CA VAL A 67 7.40 1.42 7.53
C VAL A 67 6.01 2.03 7.70
N ASP A 68 5.92 3.13 8.44
CA ASP A 68 4.63 3.70 8.85
C ASP A 68 3.72 4.14 7.68
N SER A 69 4.31 4.65 6.58
CA SER A 69 3.54 5.25 5.48
C SER A 69 4.31 5.37 4.18
N ALA A 70 3.60 5.72 3.11
CA ALA A 70 4.20 5.98 1.78
C ALA A 70 5.24 7.11 1.80
N SER A 71 4.99 8.20 2.51
CA SER A 71 5.97 9.31 2.62
C SER A 71 7.23 8.86 3.35
N THR A 72 7.09 8.12 4.45
CA THR A 72 8.21 7.53 5.18
C THR A 72 8.97 6.53 4.32
N LEU A 73 8.24 5.75 3.52
CA LEU A 73 8.80 4.76 2.60
C LEU A 73 9.69 5.43 1.53
N LEU A 74 9.20 6.49 0.88
CA LEU A 74 9.97 7.23 -0.10
C LEU A 74 11.21 7.88 0.53
N ASN A 75 11.07 8.52 1.68
CA ASN A 75 12.19 9.13 2.39
C ASN A 75 13.26 8.10 2.78
N LYS A 76 12.84 6.92 3.23
CA LYS A 76 13.76 5.83 3.59
C LYS A 76 14.63 5.42 2.40
N ILE A 77 14.05 5.17 1.24
CA ILE A 77 14.84 4.76 0.06
C ILE A 77 15.72 5.89 -0.48
N ILE A 78 15.30 7.15 -0.37
CA ILE A 78 16.12 8.30 -0.74
C ILE A 78 17.35 8.39 0.17
N LEU A 79 17.19 8.21 1.48
CA LEU A 79 18.28 8.22 2.45
C LEU A 79 19.24 7.03 2.28
N GLU A 80 18.73 5.86 2.00
CA GLU A 80 19.53 4.65 1.76
C GLU A 80 20.25 4.69 0.40
N GLY A 81 19.65 5.34 -0.60
CA GLY A 81 20.19 5.47 -1.94
C GLY A 81 20.52 4.11 -2.57
N SER A 82 21.72 3.99 -3.14
CA SER A 82 22.20 2.73 -3.74
C SER A 82 22.50 1.61 -2.71
N ASN A 83 22.52 1.93 -1.42
CA ASN A 83 22.78 0.98 -0.34
C ASN A 83 21.50 0.34 0.22
N THR A 84 20.33 0.68 -0.32
CA THR A 84 19.08 0.04 0.09
C THR A 84 19.12 -1.47 -0.12
N SER A 85 18.54 -2.22 0.81
CA SER A 85 18.36 -3.66 0.68
C SER A 85 17.07 -4.04 -0.07
N ALA A 86 16.21 -3.07 -0.39
CA ALA A 86 14.98 -3.32 -1.13
C ALA A 86 15.25 -3.59 -2.61
N ASP A 87 14.51 -4.54 -3.16
CA ASP A 87 14.40 -4.77 -4.61
C ASP A 87 13.22 -3.98 -5.19
N ILE A 88 12.13 -3.90 -4.43
CA ILE A 88 10.88 -3.27 -4.80
C ILE A 88 10.40 -2.35 -3.68
N VAL A 89 9.81 -1.24 -4.07
CA VAL A 89 8.99 -0.39 -3.19
C VAL A 89 7.55 -0.53 -3.62
N LEU A 90 6.67 -0.90 -2.67
CA LEU A 90 5.24 -1.12 -2.88
C LEU A 90 4.46 -0.23 -1.90
N GLY A 91 3.57 0.61 -2.41
CA GLY A 91 2.70 1.42 -1.57
C GLY A 91 2.95 2.93 -1.64
N LEU A 92 3.67 3.39 -2.65
CA LEU A 92 3.66 4.81 -3.02
C LEU A 92 2.33 5.14 -3.71
N ASP A 93 1.85 6.35 -3.56
CA ASP A 93 0.63 6.81 -4.22
C ASP A 93 0.88 7.96 -5.21
N MET A 94 -0.15 8.35 -5.95
CA MET A 94 -0.08 9.39 -6.97
C MET A 94 0.41 10.74 -6.44
N ASN A 95 0.21 11.06 -5.17
CA ASN A 95 0.72 12.30 -4.57
C ASN A 95 2.25 12.32 -4.43
N LEU A 96 2.87 11.14 -4.48
CA LEU A 96 4.33 10.96 -4.44
C LEU A 96 4.93 10.56 -5.79
N PHE A 97 4.12 10.49 -6.85
CA PHE A 97 4.54 9.97 -8.15
C PHE A 97 5.73 10.75 -8.74
N ASP A 98 5.61 12.07 -8.87
CA ASP A 98 6.70 12.88 -9.40
C ASP A 98 7.92 12.89 -8.47
N SER A 99 7.73 12.93 -7.15
CA SER A 99 8.84 12.82 -6.19
C SER A 99 9.61 11.51 -6.36
N ALA A 100 8.90 10.41 -6.59
CA ALA A 100 9.51 9.11 -6.83
C ALA A 100 10.27 9.08 -8.17
N GLU A 101 9.70 9.63 -9.24
CA GLU A 101 10.39 9.74 -10.53
C GLU A 101 11.66 10.60 -10.43
N GLN A 102 11.58 11.75 -9.75
CA GLN A 102 12.70 12.69 -9.59
C GLN A 102 13.81 12.15 -8.70
N SER A 103 13.52 11.18 -7.85
CA SER A 103 14.55 10.50 -7.06
C SER A 103 15.59 9.77 -7.90
N LYS A 104 15.23 9.38 -9.14
CA LYS A 104 16.06 8.61 -10.08
C LYS A 104 16.51 7.24 -9.55
N LEU A 105 15.86 6.73 -8.50
CA LEU A 105 16.17 5.45 -7.85
C LEU A 105 15.50 4.26 -8.52
N PHE A 106 14.46 4.47 -9.32
CA PHE A 106 13.69 3.43 -9.98
C PHE A 106 14.16 3.16 -11.41
N GLU A 107 13.91 1.94 -11.89
CA GLU A 107 14.14 1.56 -13.27
C GLU A 107 12.85 1.10 -13.96
N ASN A 108 12.89 1.04 -15.27
CA ASN A 108 11.76 0.60 -16.07
C ASN A 108 11.42 -0.88 -15.77
N HIS A 109 10.14 -1.16 -15.58
CA HIS A 109 9.65 -2.53 -15.56
C HIS A 109 9.58 -3.12 -16.98
N SER A 110 9.53 -4.44 -17.06
CA SER A 110 9.47 -5.18 -18.33
C SER A 110 8.08 -5.74 -18.66
N LEU A 111 7.02 -5.28 -17.96
CA LEU A 111 5.67 -5.75 -18.22
C LEU A 111 5.20 -5.30 -19.61
N ASN A 112 4.71 -6.25 -20.39
CA ASN A 112 4.11 -5.99 -21.69
C ASN A 112 2.60 -5.85 -21.55
N ASN A 113 2.02 -4.97 -22.38
CA ASN A 113 0.56 -4.80 -22.49
C ASN A 113 -0.13 -4.49 -21.15
N LEU A 114 0.56 -3.77 -20.26
CA LEU A 114 0.02 -3.42 -18.94
C LEU A 114 -1.34 -2.72 -19.06
N ASN A 115 -1.45 -1.73 -19.95
CA ASN A 115 -2.67 -0.93 -20.11
C ASN A 115 -3.90 -1.74 -20.57
N GLU A 116 -3.68 -2.86 -21.27
CA GLU A 116 -4.75 -3.76 -21.69
C GLU A 116 -5.36 -4.54 -20.50
N LYS A 117 -4.58 -4.72 -19.43
CA LYS A 117 -5.00 -5.42 -18.21
C LYS A 117 -5.67 -4.47 -17.20
N LEU A 118 -5.36 -3.18 -17.28
CA LEU A 118 -5.79 -2.20 -16.28
C LEU A 118 -7.24 -1.75 -16.49
N ASN A 119 -7.96 -1.65 -15.38
CA ASN A 119 -9.28 -1.06 -15.27
C ASN A 119 -9.25 0.04 -14.20
N LEU A 120 -8.63 1.16 -14.52
CA LEU A 120 -8.49 2.33 -13.66
C LEU A 120 -9.42 3.46 -14.12
N PRO A 121 -9.85 4.36 -13.22
CA PRO A 121 -10.62 5.56 -13.59
C PRO A 121 -9.77 6.61 -14.32
N ILE A 122 -8.48 6.38 -14.51
CA ILE A 122 -7.52 7.25 -15.21
C ILE A 122 -6.65 6.45 -16.18
N ASN A 123 -6.04 7.13 -17.15
CA ASN A 123 -4.99 6.53 -17.97
C ASN A 123 -3.72 6.35 -17.14
N TRP A 124 -3.03 5.23 -17.35
CA TRP A 124 -1.76 4.92 -16.71
C TRP A 124 -0.66 4.78 -17.75
N GLU A 125 0.34 5.64 -17.72
CA GLU A 125 1.38 5.72 -18.75
C GLU A 125 2.81 5.66 -18.18
N SER A 126 3.00 5.04 -17.01
CA SER A 126 4.32 4.91 -16.42
C SER A 126 5.07 3.70 -16.96
N LYS A 127 6.36 3.89 -17.26
CA LYS A 127 7.30 2.80 -17.51
C LYS A 127 8.04 2.34 -16.24
N LEU A 128 7.99 3.16 -15.18
CA LEU A 128 8.66 2.90 -13.92
C LEU A 128 7.77 2.16 -12.92
N PHE A 129 6.47 2.49 -12.93
CA PHE A 129 5.56 2.10 -11.86
C PHE A 129 4.39 1.29 -12.38
N VAL A 130 3.97 0.30 -11.59
CA VAL A 130 2.82 -0.57 -11.82
C VAL A 130 1.79 -0.35 -10.72
N PRO A 131 0.54 0.03 -11.03
CA PRO A 131 -0.50 0.23 -10.03
C PRO A 131 -1.00 -1.13 -9.52
N TYR A 132 -1.49 -1.18 -8.27
CA TYR A 132 -2.04 -2.40 -7.72
C TYR A 132 -3.37 -2.23 -6.96
N ASN A 133 -3.72 -1.02 -6.55
CA ASN A 133 -5.03 -0.69 -6.02
C ASN A 133 -5.38 0.78 -6.27
N PHE A 134 -6.63 1.12 -6.08
CA PHE A 134 -7.07 2.52 -6.02
C PHE A 134 -8.27 2.68 -5.10
N GLY A 135 -8.51 3.92 -4.68
CA GLY A 135 -9.66 4.30 -3.88
C GLY A 135 -9.81 5.82 -3.85
N TYR A 136 -10.79 6.30 -3.11
CA TYR A 136 -11.07 7.72 -2.96
C TYR A 136 -11.01 8.07 -1.49
N PHE A 137 -10.29 9.11 -1.12
CA PHE A 137 -10.31 9.60 0.25
C PHE A 137 -11.70 10.08 0.62
N ALA A 138 -12.11 9.80 1.83
CA ALA A 138 -13.40 10.19 2.34
C ALA A 138 -13.37 10.36 3.86
N PHE A 139 -14.25 11.20 4.36
CA PHE A 139 -14.59 11.20 5.77
C PHE A 139 -15.59 10.09 6.05
N VAL A 140 -15.27 9.23 7.00
CA VAL A 140 -16.07 8.07 7.41
C VAL A 140 -16.73 8.37 8.75
N TYR A 141 -17.99 7.98 8.90
CA TYR A 141 -18.79 8.29 10.07
C TYR A 141 -19.75 7.15 10.42
N ASN A 142 -20.25 7.17 11.65
CA ASN A 142 -21.34 6.31 12.08
C ASN A 142 -22.68 7.01 11.81
N ASN A 143 -23.53 6.43 10.97
CA ASN A 143 -24.82 7.01 10.59
C ASN A 143 -25.85 7.04 11.71
N LYS A 144 -25.62 6.35 12.84
CA LYS A 144 -26.41 6.50 14.07
C LYS A 144 -26.12 7.82 14.77
N ASN A 145 -24.89 8.32 14.67
CA ASN A 145 -24.46 9.55 15.32
C ASN A 145 -24.63 10.78 14.43
N LEU A 146 -24.54 10.63 13.12
CA LEU A 146 -24.67 11.71 12.14
C LEU A 146 -25.87 11.46 11.22
N LYS A 147 -27.02 12.03 11.58
CA LYS A 147 -28.30 11.79 10.84
C LYS A 147 -28.43 12.59 9.55
N THR A 148 -27.78 13.75 9.49
CA THR A 148 -27.78 14.63 8.31
C THR A 148 -26.33 14.84 7.85
N PRO A 149 -25.78 13.89 7.09
CA PRO A 149 -24.39 13.99 6.65
C PRO A 149 -24.21 15.13 5.66
N PRO A 150 -23.09 15.88 5.73
CA PRO A 150 -22.72 16.89 4.75
C PRO A 150 -22.59 16.27 3.35
N LYS A 151 -23.08 17.01 2.34
CA LYS A 151 -23.06 16.55 0.93
C LYS A 151 -21.89 17.15 0.13
N SER A 152 -21.14 18.06 0.75
CA SER A 152 -19.99 18.72 0.14
C SER A 152 -18.93 19.01 1.20
N MET A 153 -17.69 19.22 0.77
CA MET A 153 -16.63 19.69 1.65
C MET A 153 -17.00 21.05 2.29
N ASN A 154 -17.61 21.93 1.51
CA ASN A 154 -18.04 23.23 2.01
C ASN A 154 -19.14 23.12 3.09
N GLU A 155 -20.09 22.19 2.93
CA GLU A 155 -21.08 21.91 3.98
C GLU A 155 -20.42 21.34 5.25
N LEU A 156 -19.45 20.42 5.12
CA LEU A 156 -18.71 19.89 6.26
C LEU A 156 -17.99 21.01 7.03
N ILE A 157 -17.26 21.86 6.31
CA ILE A 157 -16.50 22.97 6.90
C ILE A 157 -17.40 23.96 7.65
N ASN A 158 -18.58 24.24 7.11
CA ASN A 158 -19.52 25.19 7.69
C ASN A 158 -20.57 24.55 8.62
N SER A 159 -20.58 23.22 8.77
CA SER A 159 -21.52 22.51 9.64
C SER A 159 -21.20 22.67 11.12
N THR A 160 -22.11 22.19 11.96
CA THR A 160 -21.90 22.07 13.42
C THR A 160 -21.20 20.74 13.78
N VAL A 161 -20.87 19.91 12.79
CA VAL A 161 -20.13 18.66 12.99
C VAL A 161 -18.77 19.00 13.60
N ALA A 162 -18.42 18.29 14.64
CA ALA A 162 -17.16 18.41 15.36
C ALA A 162 -16.57 17.01 15.63
N ARG A 163 -15.44 16.95 16.30
CA ARG A 163 -14.75 15.72 16.68
C ARG A 163 -14.32 14.89 15.47
N ILE A 164 -13.64 15.55 14.55
CA ILE A 164 -13.01 14.91 13.39
C ILE A 164 -11.57 14.55 13.76
N VAL A 165 -11.15 13.33 13.42
CA VAL A 165 -9.74 12.93 13.47
C VAL A 165 -9.20 12.80 12.04
N ILE A 166 -8.05 13.40 11.82
CA ILE A 166 -7.30 13.30 10.55
C ILE A 166 -5.89 12.79 10.81
N GLN A 167 -5.15 12.58 9.74
CA GLN A 167 -3.74 12.22 9.82
C GLN A 167 -2.86 13.36 9.32
N ASP A 168 -1.61 13.37 9.79
CA ASP A 168 -0.61 14.36 9.43
C ASP A 168 -0.20 14.19 7.95
N PRO A 169 -0.29 15.23 7.12
CA PRO A 169 0.09 15.16 5.71
C PRO A 169 1.59 14.89 5.49
N ARG A 170 2.42 15.11 6.50
CA ARG A 170 3.87 14.86 6.43
C ARG A 170 4.22 13.39 6.60
N THR A 171 3.36 12.61 7.24
CA THR A 171 3.65 11.22 7.64
C THR A 171 2.64 10.19 7.14
N SER A 172 1.51 10.61 6.57
CA SER A 172 0.40 9.72 6.22
C SER A 172 -0.11 9.94 4.81
N THR A 173 -0.40 8.84 4.12
CA THR A 173 -1.04 8.86 2.79
C THR A 173 -2.41 9.56 2.81
N PRO A 174 -3.37 9.22 3.70
CA PRO A 174 -4.62 9.97 3.77
C PRO A 174 -4.45 11.42 4.18
N GLY A 175 -3.51 11.74 5.06
CA GLY A 175 -3.21 13.11 5.45
C GLY A 175 -2.75 13.97 4.28
N LEU A 176 -1.79 13.46 3.50
CA LEU A 176 -1.35 14.12 2.26
C LEU A 176 -2.50 14.18 1.24
N GLY A 177 -3.32 13.14 1.18
CA GLY A 177 -4.52 13.09 0.36
C GLY A 177 -5.52 14.19 0.69
N LEU A 178 -5.77 14.46 1.96
CA LEU A 178 -6.63 15.58 2.36
C LEU A 178 -6.03 16.95 2.02
N LEU A 179 -4.72 17.10 2.20
CA LEU A 179 -4.01 18.32 1.81
C LEU A 179 -4.21 18.64 0.32
N THR A 180 -3.99 17.66 -0.54
CA THR A 180 -4.17 17.79 -1.99
C THR A 180 -5.64 17.92 -2.37
N TRP A 181 -6.55 17.25 -1.68
CA TRP A 181 -8.00 17.41 -1.87
C TRP A 181 -8.47 18.84 -1.60
N MET A 182 -8.02 19.43 -0.49
CA MET A 182 -8.33 20.83 -0.17
C MET A 182 -7.80 21.78 -1.24
N LYS A 183 -6.59 21.53 -1.75
CA LYS A 183 -6.03 22.32 -2.86
C LYS A 183 -6.78 22.13 -4.17
N ALA A 184 -7.20 20.93 -4.50
CA ALA A 184 -8.00 20.65 -5.69
C ALA A 184 -9.36 21.37 -5.66
N LEU A 185 -9.96 21.52 -4.48
CA LEU A 185 -11.25 22.18 -4.30
C LEU A 185 -11.14 23.69 -4.23
N TYR A 186 -10.13 24.22 -3.55
CA TYR A 186 -10.10 25.61 -3.13
C TYR A 186 -8.92 26.42 -3.62
N GLY A 187 -7.90 25.79 -4.21
CA GLY A 187 -6.74 26.52 -4.71
C GLY A 187 -6.12 27.43 -3.65
N ASP A 188 -5.98 28.73 -3.99
CA ASP A 188 -5.40 29.72 -3.08
C ASP A 188 -6.26 30.05 -1.84
N GLU A 189 -7.54 29.67 -1.85
CA GLU A 189 -8.44 29.85 -0.70
C GLU A 189 -8.32 28.72 0.34
N ALA A 190 -7.51 27.69 0.07
CA ALA A 190 -7.40 26.52 0.95
C ALA A 190 -6.99 26.88 2.39
N GLY A 191 -6.12 27.87 2.59
CA GLY A 191 -5.69 28.31 3.91
C GLY A 191 -6.86 28.77 4.80
N SER A 192 -7.78 29.57 4.25
CA SER A 192 -8.97 30.02 4.98
C SER A 192 -9.96 28.89 5.28
N LYS A 193 -10.02 27.89 4.39
CA LYS A 193 -10.84 26.69 4.59
C LYS A 193 -10.26 25.77 5.66
N TRP A 194 -8.94 25.65 5.69
CA TRP A 194 -8.23 24.92 6.73
C TRP A 194 -8.50 25.49 8.13
N SER A 195 -8.46 26.81 8.29
CA SER A 195 -8.75 27.45 9.58
C SER A 195 -10.11 27.04 10.15
N LYS A 196 -11.12 26.97 9.29
CA LYS A 196 -12.48 26.53 9.70
C LYS A 196 -12.57 25.03 9.96
N LEU A 197 -11.91 24.20 9.14
CA LEU A 197 -11.91 22.75 9.33
C LEU A 197 -11.15 22.38 10.60
N ASN A 198 -10.02 23.04 10.88
CA ASN A 198 -9.21 22.78 12.07
C ASN A 198 -9.95 23.01 13.38
N GLU A 199 -10.94 23.90 13.43
CA GLU A 199 -11.82 24.09 14.61
C GLU A 199 -12.59 22.82 14.99
N LYS A 200 -12.78 21.89 14.05
CA LYS A 200 -13.51 20.62 14.22
C LYS A 200 -12.60 19.43 14.48
N ILE A 201 -11.30 19.58 14.25
CA ILE A 201 -10.30 18.51 14.37
C ILE A 201 -9.89 18.39 15.83
N ILE A 202 -10.12 17.22 16.42
CA ILE A 202 -9.76 16.93 17.81
C ILE A 202 -8.36 16.33 17.92
N SER A 203 -7.87 15.68 16.87
CA SER A 203 -6.53 15.09 16.84
C SER A 203 -6.02 14.94 15.41
N VAL A 204 -4.72 15.05 15.28
CA VAL A 204 -3.96 14.75 14.05
C VAL A 204 -3.00 13.62 14.38
N THR A 205 -3.28 12.42 13.89
CA THR A 205 -2.44 11.25 14.18
C THR A 205 -1.30 11.11 13.16
N LYS A 206 -0.28 10.37 13.52
CA LYS A 206 0.85 10.07 12.63
C LYS A 206 0.42 9.21 11.44
N GLY A 207 -0.47 8.23 11.66
CA GLY A 207 -0.92 7.28 10.67
C GLY A 207 -2.40 6.95 10.75
N TRP A 208 -2.88 6.21 9.75
CA TRP A 208 -4.29 5.85 9.60
C TRP A 208 -4.79 4.91 10.71
N THR A 209 -4.01 3.90 11.07
CA THR A 209 -4.42 2.87 12.04
C THR A 209 -4.80 3.48 13.38
N ASP A 210 -3.99 4.40 13.88
CA ASP A 210 -4.25 5.10 15.14
C ASP A 210 -5.54 5.94 15.08
N ALA A 211 -5.73 6.72 14.01
CA ALA A 211 -6.94 7.52 13.82
C ALA A 211 -8.21 6.66 13.77
N TYR A 212 -8.16 5.57 13.02
CA TYR A 212 -9.32 4.73 12.78
C TYR A 212 -9.71 3.91 14.01
N TYR A 213 -8.75 3.20 14.61
CA TYR A 213 -9.04 2.27 15.70
C TYR A 213 -9.02 2.90 17.09
N ASN A 214 -8.14 3.87 17.35
CA ASN A 214 -8.00 4.44 18.68
C ASN A 214 -8.88 5.71 18.91
N PHE A 215 -9.36 6.35 17.84
CA PHE A 215 -10.22 7.52 17.94
C PHE A 215 -11.63 7.28 17.42
N PHE A 216 -11.77 6.77 16.20
CA PHE A 216 -13.08 6.60 15.58
C PHE A 216 -13.84 5.39 16.12
N MET A 217 -13.22 4.21 16.13
CA MET A 217 -13.89 2.98 16.59
C MET A 217 -14.16 2.98 18.09
N THR A 218 -13.45 3.76 18.88
CA THR A 218 -13.68 3.95 20.31
C THR A 218 -14.78 4.99 20.61
N GLY A 219 -15.19 5.75 19.60
CA GLY A 219 -16.17 6.82 19.75
C GLY A 219 -15.60 8.15 20.27
N GLU A 220 -14.28 8.29 20.39
CA GLU A 220 -13.67 9.59 20.72
C GLU A 220 -13.84 10.59 19.58
N ALA A 221 -13.73 10.13 18.34
CA ALA A 221 -14.06 10.91 17.16
C ALA A 221 -15.37 10.43 16.52
N ASP A 222 -16.17 11.35 16.01
CA ASP A 222 -17.40 11.04 15.28
C ASP A 222 -17.12 10.77 13.79
N ILE A 223 -16.06 11.38 13.29
CA ILE A 223 -15.65 11.31 11.88
C ILE A 223 -14.15 11.06 11.81
N VAL A 224 -13.74 10.19 10.89
CA VAL A 224 -12.34 9.88 10.60
C VAL A 224 -12.04 10.06 9.12
N LEU A 225 -10.87 10.60 8.80
CA LEU A 225 -10.36 10.60 7.44
C LEU A 225 -9.92 9.18 7.08
N SER A 226 -10.49 8.63 6.00
CA SER A 226 -10.21 7.29 5.49
C SER A 226 -10.54 7.22 3.99
N TYR A 227 -11.26 6.18 3.55
CA TYR A 227 -11.60 5.93 2.15
C TYR A 227 -13.09 5.63 1.98
N THR A 228 -13.62 5.87 0.78
CA THR A 228 -15.01 5.50 0.43
C THR A 228 -15.26 4.00 0.56
N THR A 229 -14.23 3.18 0.55
CA THR A 229 -14.30 1.72 0.69
C THR A 229 -14.36 1.22 2.12
N SER A 230 -14.05 2.05 3.12
CA SER A 230 -14.03 1.66 4.53
C SER A 230 -15.33 0.98 5.01
N PRO A 231 -16.54 1.42 4.61
CA PRO A 231 -17.77 0.74 5.01
C PRO A 231 -17.84 -0.72 4.59
N ALA A 232 -17.22 -1.11 3.46
CA ALA A 232 -17.23 -2.49 2.99
C ALA A 232 -16.60 -3.46 3.98
N ALA A 233 -15.53 -3.05 4.69
CA ALA A 233 -14.89 -3.88 5.71
C ALA A 233 -15.86 -4.21 6.86
N HIS A 234 -16.61 -3.22 7.34
CA HIS A 234 -17.61 -3.40 8.41
C HIS A 234 -18.75 -4.31 7.98
N ILE A 235 -19.20 -4.18 6.72
CA ILE A 235 -20.24 -5.06 6.17
C ILE A 235 -19.72 -6.50 6.05
N MET A 236 -18.54 -6.70 5.48
CA MET A 236 -17.97 -8.04 5.23
C MET A 236 -17.65 -8.81 6.52
N PHE A 237 -17.09 -8.13 7.51
CA PHE A 237 -16.51 -8.81 8.69
C PHE A 237 -17.37 -8.71 9.95
N GLU A 238 -18.26 -7.71 10.02
CA GLU A 238 -19.06 -7.43 11.23
C GLU A 238 -20.58 -7.43 10.96
N ASP A 239 -21.02 -7.62 9.70
CA ASP A 239 -22.42 -7.44 9.29
C ASP A 239 -22.98 -6.07 9.76
N ASN A 240 -22.11 -5.06 9.74
CA ASN A 240 -22.38 -3.73 10.27
C ASN A 240 -22.57 -2.74 9.13
N TYR A 241 -23.79 -2.21 9.00
CA TYR A 241 -24.20 -1.22 7.99
C TYR A 241 -24.26 0.20 8.54
N ASP A 242 -23.83 0.42 9.77
CA ASP A 242 -23.89 1.73 10.43
C ASP A 242 -22.76 2.67 10.01
N ILE A 243 -21.67 2.12 9.46
CA ILE A 243 -20.52 2.91 9.02
C ILE A 243 -20.73 3.31 7.56
N SER A 244 -20.59 4.59 7.31
CA SER A 244 -20.78 5.21 5.99
C SER A 244 -19.63 6.15 5.65
N ALA A 245 -19.46 6.45 4.38
CA ALA A 245 -18.47 7.40 3.88
C ALA A 245 -19.15 8.61 3.21
N LEU A 246 -18.63 9.80 3.45
CA LEU A 246 -19.09 11.00 2.77
C LEU A 246 -18.58 11.01 1.32
N THR A 247 -19.49 11.02 0.38
CA THR A 247 -19.21 11.28 -1.03
C THR A 247 -19.69 12.67 -1.36
N PHE A 248 -18.78 13.55 -1.77
CA PHE A 248 -19.07 14.95 -1.99
C PHE A 248 -19.50 15.25 -3.42
N ALA A 249 -20.41 16.20 -3.58
CA ALA A 249 -20.94 16.61 -4.89
C ALA A 249 -19.83 17.15 -5.82
N GLU A 250 -18.83 17.87 -5.26
CA GLU A 250 -17.70 18.38 -5.99
C GLU A 250 -16.66 17.29 -6.34
N GLY A 251 -16.75 16.15 -5.73
CA GLY A 251 -15.86 14.99 -5.92
C GLY A 251 -15.01 14.66 -4.70
N ASN A 252 -14.47 13.45 -4.71
CA ASN A 252 -13.49 12.98 -3.73
C ASN A 252 -12.13 12.76 -4.43
N TYR A 253 -11.05 12.94 -3.69
CA TYR A 253 -9.70 12.85 -4.25
C TYR A 253 -9.33 11.38 -4.49
N LEU A 254 -8.92 11.06 -5.72
CA LEU A 254 -8.51 9.73 -6.13
C LEU A 254 -7.09 9.43 -5.65
N SER A 255 -6.92 8.26 -5.04
CA SER A 255 -5.62 7.68 -4.70
C SER A 255 -5.40 6.42 -5.52
N VAL A 256 -4.30 6.34 -6.25
CA VAL A 256 -3.83 5.13 -6.92
C VAL A 256 -2.49 4.77 -6.31
N GLU A 257 -2.38 3.58 -5.74
CA GLU A 257 -1.13 3.08 -5.18
C GLU A 257 -0.39 2.22 -6.18
N PHE A 258 0.93 2.31 -6.16
CA PHE A 258 1.79 1.64 -7.12
C PHE A 258 3.07 1.09 -6.49
N ALA A 259 3.74 0.25 -7.26
CA ALA A 259 5.06 -0.29 -6.93
C ALA A 259 6.06 -0.03 -8.06
N GLY A 260 7.34 -0.02 -7.70
CA GLY A 260 8.45 0.13 -8.63
C GLY A 260 9.67 -0.66 -8.23
N ILE A 261 10.51 -1.00 -9.22
CA ILE A 261 11.77 -1.73 -9.05
C ILE A 261 12.89 -0.72 -8.82
N LEU A 262 13.70 -0.94 -7.80
CA LEU A 262 14.86 -0.11 -7.53
C LEU A 262 16.04 -0.47 -8.46
N LYS A 263 16.75 0.53 -8.94
CA LYS A 263 17.94 0.36 -9.80
C LYS A 263 19.03 -0.47 -9.12
N SER A 264 19.15 -0.36 -7.80
CA SER A 264 20.11 -1.10 -6.99
C SER A 264 19.80 -2.58 -6.84
N SER A 265 18.58 -3.02 -7.14
CA SER A 265 18.19 -4.42 -7.06
C SER A 265 19.11 -5.28 -7.95
N LYS A 266 19.52 -6.41 -7.41
CA LYS A 266 20.25 -7.45 -8.15
C LYS A 266 19.35 -8.60 -8.60
N ASN A 267 18.08 -8.56 -8.21
CA ASN A 267 17.05 -9.56 -8.49
C ASN A 267 16.02 -9.05 -9.50
N LYS A 268 16.47 -8.42 -10.58
CA LYS A 268 15.60 -7.70 -11.54
C LYS A 268 14.53 -8.57 -12.19
N GLU A 269 14.90 -9.79 -12.56
CA GLU A 269 13.97 -10.74 -13.16
C GLU A 269 12.86 -11.10 -12.19
N MET A 270 13.21 -11.46 -10.95
CA MET A 270 12.24 -11.80 -9.93
C MET A 270 11.40 -10.60 -9.49
N ALA A 271 11.99 -9.41 -9.46
CA ALA A 271 11.25 -8.16 -9.22
C ALA A 271 10.19 -7.91 -10.32
N ASN A 272 10.53 -8.12 -11.58
CA ASN A 272 9.56 -8.04 -12.67
C ASN A 272 8.48 -9.12 -12.58
N ASN A 273 8.83 -10.34 -12.17
CA ASN A 273 7.86 -11.40 -11.90
C ASN A 273 6.88 -11.00 -10.80
N PHE A 274 7.37 -10.33 -9.74
CA PHE A 274 6.49 -9.81 -8.69
C PHE A 274 5.55 -8.71 -9.21
N LEU A 275 6.04 -7.74 -9.98
CA LEU A 275 5.18 -6.73 -10.59
C LEU A 275 4.14 -7.32 -11.54
N ASN A 276 4.50 -8.36 -12.30
CA ASN A 276 3.55 -9.07 -13.14
C ASN A 276 2.51 -9.85 -12.31
N PHE A 277 2.94 -10.46 -11.20
CA PHE A 277 2.06 -11.10 -10.23
C PHE A 277 1.06 -10.10 -9.62
N MET A 278 1.48 -8.86 -9.33
CA MET A 278 0.60 -7.83 -8.79
C MET A 278 -0.63 -7.53 -9.65
N VAL A 279 -0.54 -7.70 -10.96
CA VAL A 279 -1.67 -7.49 -11.89
C VAL A 279 -2.35 -8.79 -12.31
N SER A 280 -2.04 -9.89 -11.64
CA SER A 280 -2.71 -11.18 -11.83
C SER A 280 -4.00 -11.27 -11.00
N ASP A 281 -4.89 -12.20 -11.40
CA ASP A 281 -6.12 -12.47 -10.65
C ASP A 281 -5.82 -12.97 -9.23
N ASP A 282 -4.77 -13.74 -9.03
CA ASP A 282 -4.36 -14.26 -7.72
C ASP A 282 -4.03 -13.15 -6.72
N PHE A 283 -3.39 -12.08 -7.17
CA PHE A 283 -3.11 -10.91 -6.34
C PHE A 283 -4.33 -9.99 -6.24
N GLN A 284 -4.94 -9.66 -7.38
CA GLN A 284 -5.99 -8.64 -7.44
C GLN A 284 -7.27 -9.07 -6.71
N SER A 285 -7.60 -10.36 -6.68
CA SER A 285 -8.77 -10.88 -5.95
C SER A 285 -8.64 -10.76 -4.43
N ILE A 286 -7.43 -10.60 -3.90
CA ILE A 286 -7.17 -10.44 -2.46
C ILE A 286 -7.41 -8.98 -2.02
N ILE A 287 -7.15 -8.03 -2.87
CA ILE A 287 -7.15 -6.58 -2.54
C ILE A 287 -8.48 -6.10 -1.95
N PRO A 288 -9.66 -6.39 -2.54
CA PRO A 288 -10.92 -5.86 -2.01
C PRO A 288 -11.27 -6.31 -0.58
N SER A 289 -10.83 -7.49 -0.17
CA SER A 289 -11.18 -8.07 1.13
C SER A 289 -10.10 -7.93 2.21
N THR A 290 -8.88 -7.56 1.84
CA THR A 290 -7.77 -7.43 2.77
C THR A 290 -7.20 -6.01 2.84
N ASN A 291 -7.03 -5.36 1.71
CA ASN A 291 -6.59 -3.96 1.64
C ASN A 291 -7.75 -2.96 1.61
N ILE A 292 -8.97 -3.47 1.41
CA ILE A 292 -10.21 -2.67 1.36
C ILE A 292 -10.11 -1.51 0.37
N MET A 293 -9.59 -1.83 -0.80
CA MET A 293 -9.42 -0.91 -1.92
C MET A 293 -9.98 -1.56 -3.19
N TYR A 294 -10.17 -0.78 -4.23
CA TYR A 294 -10.55 -1.30 -5.54
C TYR A 294 -9.36 -1.97 -6.22
N PRO A 295 -9.56 -3.13 -6.87
CA PRO A 295 -8.53 -3.75 -7.70
C PRO A 295 -8.30 -2.93 -8.97
N VAL A 296 -7.11 -3.02 -9.55
CA VAL A 296 -6.75 -2.32 -10.80
C VAL A 296 -7.06 -3.11 -12.06
N THR A 297 -7.54 -4.35 -11.92
CA THR A 297 -7.98 -5.22 -13.02
C THR A 297 -9.44 -5.60 -12.87
N ASN A 298 -10.02 -6.25 -13.88
CA ASN A 298 -11.41 -6.71 -13.82
C ASN A 298 -11.52 -7.94 -12.91
N ILE A 299 -11.87 -7.70 -11.66
CA ILE A 299 -12.13 -8.72 -10.63
C ILE A 299 -13.57 -8.56 -10.13
N ASN A 300 -14.22 -9.67 -9.84
CA ASN A 300 -15.51 -9.65 -9.16
C ASN A 300 -15.32 -9.13 -7.74
N LEU A 301 -15.97 -8.02 -7.43
CA LEU A 301 -15.92 -7.41 -6.11
C LEU A 301 -16.81 -8.18 -5.12
N PRO A 302 -16.44 -8.21 -3.82
CA PRO A 302 -17.35 -8.67 -2.77
C PRO A 302 -18.67 -7.89 -2.80
N GLU A 303 -19.78 -8.56 -2.41
CA GLU A 303 -21.13 -7.98 -2.44
C GLU A 303 -21.23 -6.67 -1.65
N ALA A 304 -20.47 -6.53 -0.57
CA ALA A 304 -20.42 -5.32 0.25
C ALA A 304 -20.07 -4.05 -0.56
N TYR A 305 -19.30 -4.18 -1.63
CA TYR A 305 -18.95 -3.08 -2.52
C TYR A 305 -20.14 -2.51 -3.31
N ASN A 306 -21.22 -3.29 -3.46
CA ASN A 306 -22.45 -2.81 -4.09
C ASN A 306 -23.15 -1.72 -3.27
N GLN A 307 -22.85 -1.58 -1.99
CA GLN A 307 -23.37 -0.54 -1.11
C GLN A 307 -22.58 0.77 -1.22
N LEU A 308 -21.42 0.75 -1.85
CA LEU A 308 -20.53 1.91 -1.94
C LEU A 308 -20.96 2.82 -3.11
N LYS A 309 -20.78 4.13 -2.87
CA LYS A 309 -20.94 5.13 -3.93
C LYS A 309 -19.56 5.46 -4.52
N ILE A 310 -19.48 5.51 -5.84
CA ILE A 310 -18.28 5.97 -6.53
C ILE A 310 -18.44 7.47 -6.80
N PRO A 311 -17.60 8.31 -6.18
CA PRO A 311 -17.66 9.76 -6.38
C PRO A 311 -17.05 10.17 -7.72
N LYS A 312 -17.24 11.42 -8.10
CA LYS A 312 -16.41 12.06 -9.13
C LYS A 312 -14.96 12.10 -8.62
N ALA A 313 -14.03 11.64 -9.46
CA ALA A 313 -12.60 11.66 -9.13
C ALA A 313 -12.02 13.07 -9.26
N LEU A 314 -11.31 13.50 -8.23
CA LEU A 314 -10.47 14.71 -8.25
C LEU A 314 -9.01 14.30 -8.18
N GLN A 315 -8.17 15.00 -8.92
CA GLN A 315 -6.71 14.85 -8.88
C GLN A 315 -6.02 16.18 -9.21
N LEU A 316 -4.84 16.37 -8.66
CA LEU A 316 -3.90 17.40 -9.06
C LEU A 316 -2.79 16.79 -9.92
N ASN A 317 -2.11 17.64 -10.67
CA ASN A 317 -0.94 17.22 -11.41
C ASN A 317 0.19 16.82 -10.45
N PRO A 318 0.78 15.60 -10.58
CA PRO A 318 1.83 15.12 -9.68
C PRO A 318 3.06 16.04 -9.60
N LYS A 319 3.41 16.69 -10.69
CA LYS A 319 4.52 17.67 -10.69
C LYS A 319 4.19 18.90 -9.85
N GLU A 320 2.98 19.43 -9.94
CA GLU A 320 2.52 20.54 -9.11
C GLU A 320 2.56 20.18 -7.63
N ILE A 321 2.12 18.97 -7.29
CA ILE A 321 2.18 18.47 -5.90
C ILE A 321 3.62 18.45 -5.41
N ASN A 322 4.53 17.86 -6.18
CA ASN A 322 5.94 17.80 -5.80
C ASN A 322 6.56 19.19 -5.63
N ASP A 323 6.26 20.12 -6.54
CA ASP A 323 6.81 21.47 -6.52
C ASP A 323 6.28 22.31 -5.34
N LYS A 324 5.03 22.09 -4.91
CA LYS A 324 4.31 22.96 -3.94
C LYS A 324 3.96 22.30 -2.61
N LYS A 325 4.20 21.02 -2.46
CA LYS A 325 3.80 20.26 -1.26
C LYS A 325 4.25 20.90 0.05
N GLU A 326 5.50 21.34 0.14
CA GLU A 326 6.05 21.98 1.33
C GLU A 326 5.36 23.32 1.64
N GLU A 327 5.05 24.11 0.63
CA GLU A 327 4.28 25.33 0.77
C GLU A 327 2.88 25.06 1.31
N TRP A 328 2.21 24.05 0.77
CA TRP A 328 0.86 23.66 1.21
C TRP A 328 0.83 23.07 2.62
N ILE A 329 1.86 22.33 3.02
CA ILE A 329 2.03 21.86 4.40
C ILE A 329 2.18 23.04 5.35
N ASN A 330 2.99 24.03 5.01
CA ASN A 330 3.17 25.24 5.81
C ASN A 330 1.87 26.04 5.91
N GLU A 331 1.11 26.15 4.83
CA GLU A 331 -0.21 26.79 4.83
C GLU A 331 -1.18 26.11 5.80
N TRP A 332 -1.22 24.77 5.79
CA TRP A 332 -2.01 23.99 6.73
C TRP A 332 -1.54 24.19 8.18
N LEU A 333 -0.24 24.14 8.45
CA LEU A 333 0.33 24.37 9.79
C LEU A 333 0.01 25.76 10.32
N ASN A 334 0.07 26.78 9.48
CA ASN A 334 -0.22 28.18 9.86
C ASN A 334 -1.71 28.46 10.07
N ALA A 335 -2.57 27.58 9.57
CA ALA A 335 -4.03 27.68 9.75
C ALA A 335 -4.54 27.02 11.03
N SER A 336 -3.66 26.43 11.82
CA SER A 336 -3.96 25.66 13.05
C SER A 336 -4.03 26.56 14.28
#